data_6a606868a39e729ff7cac5673608a063
#
_entry.id   6a606868a39e729ff7cac5673608a063
#
_cell.length_a   1.000
_cell.length_b   1.000
_cell.length_c   1.000
_cell.angle_alpha   90.00
_cell.angle_beta   90.00
_cell.angle_gamma   90.00
#
_symmetry.space_group_name_H-M   'P 1'
#
loop_
_entity.id
_entity.type
_entity.pdbx_description
1 polymer ?
#
loop_
_entity_poly.entity_id
_entity_poly.type
_entity_poly.pdbx_seq_one_letter_code
_entity_poly.pdbx_strand_id
1 'polypeptide(L)'
;MNIYPVKSSEIDFKKINSNLFFDCTDNLKTSFELNEEMVNLNKPICFASASEFNGQIIIFKNSKKEHCCYSCLFKESGDLETNHCVSLGVLGPAVAVVASMQALIGMRFICGKFEETETLIRINSSKFEIKKNKVFPDKSCRLNRL
;
A
#
# COMPACT_ATOMS: atom_id res chain seq x y z
N MET A 1 6.04 -20.26 9.27
CA MET A 1 5.00 -19.34 8.72
C MET A 1 3.78 -19.40 9.63
N ASN A 2 3.29 -18.26 10.12
CA ASN A 2 2.05 -18.20 10.92
C ASN A 2 0.90 -17.80 9.98
N ILE A 3 -0.21 -18.53 10.05
CA ILE A 3 -1.42 -18.27 9.26
C ILE A 3 -2.53 -17.87 10.22
N TYR A 4 -3.16 -16.73 9.95
CA TYR A 4 -4.30 -16.22 10.71
C TYR A 4 -5.52 -16.18 9.78
N PRO A 5 -6.40 -17.21 9.80
CA PRO A 5 -7.57 -17.31 8.92
C PRO A 5 -8.73 -16.45 9.43
N VAL A 6 -8.48 -15.15 9.60
CA VAL A 6 -9.40 -14.18 10.16
C VAL A 6 -9.35 -12.89 9.34
N LYS A 7 -10.32 -12.00 9.50
CA LYS A 7 -10.30 -10.68 8.86
C LYS A 7 -9.18 -9.83 9.44
N SER A 8 -8.65 -8.89 8.65
CA SER A 8 -7.61 -7.94 9.10
C SER A 8 -8.03 -7.18 10.37
N SER A 9 -9.30 -6.82 10.49
CA SER A 9 -9.87 -6.14 11.65
C SER A 9 -9.87 -6.96 12.95
N GLU A 10 -9.67 -8.27 12.86
CA GLU A 10 -9.61 -9.18 14.01
C GLU A 10 -8.16 -9.45 14.46
N ILE A 11 -7.17 -8.93 13.73
CA ILE A 11 -5.75 -9.14 14.01
C ILE A 11 -5.25 -8.07 14.98
N ASP A 12 -4.64 -8.49 16.07
CA ASP A 12 -3.90 -7.58 16.96
C ASP A 12 -2.48 -7.38 16.41
N PHE A 13 -2.32 -6.38 15.53
CA PHE A 13 -1.05 -6.07 14.89
C PHE A 13 0.06 -5.64 15.87
N LYS A 14 -0.30 -5.18 17.09
CA LYS A 14 0.67 -4.84 18.15
C LYS A 14 1.49 -6.05 18.58
N LYS A 15 0.89 -7.24 18.51
CA LYS A 15 1.56 -8.49 18.86
C LYS A 15 2.45 -9.05 17.74
N ILE A 16 2.38 -8.47 16.54
CA ILE A 16 3.17 -8.92 15.40
C ILE A 16 4.50 -8.17 15.38
N ASN A 17 5.59 -8.87 15.66
CA ASN A 17 6.92 -8.31 15.51
C ASN A 17 7.38 -8.40 14.05
N SER A 18 7.12 -7.33 13.28
CA SER A 18 7.48 -7.23 11.87
C SER A 18 8.14 -5.87 11.56
N ASN A 19 9.09 -5.89 10.64
CA ASN A 19 9.79 -4.70 10.16
C ASN A 19 9.11 -4.06 8.94
N LEU A 20 8.21 -4.78 8.27
CA LEU A 20 7.44 -4.30 7.14
C LEU A 20 6.16 -5.12 7.03
N PHE A 21 5.06 -4.45 6.74
CA PHE A 21 3.79 -5.07 6.38
C PHE A 21 3.55 -4.93 4.88
N PHE A 22 2.79 -5.85 4.31
CA PHE A 22 2.36 -5.80 2.91
C PHE A 22 0.84 -5.85 2.86
N ASP A 23 0.26 -4.89 2.16
CA ASP A 23 -1.13 -4.98 1.74
C ASP A 23 -1.18 -5.68 0.38
N CYS A 24 -1.80 -6.86 0.36
CA CYS A 24 -2.04 -7.67 -0.83
C CYS A 24 -3.54 -7.90 -1.02
N THR A 25 -4.38 -7.04 -0.45
CA THR A 25 -5.82 -7.13 -0.56
C THR A 25 -6.32 -6.45 -1.84
N ASP A 26 -7.51 -6.81 -2.27
CA ASP A 26 -8.22 -6.21 -3.41
C ASP A 26 -9.33 -5.24 -2.96
N ASN A 27 -9.34 -4.86 -1.69
CA ASN A 27 -10.41 -4.09 -1.07
C ASN A 27 -9.88 -2.76 -0.51
N LEU A 28 -10.35 -1.65 -1.08
CA LEU A 28 -9.95 -0.29 -0.68
C LEU A 28 -10.23 0.00 0.80
N LYS A 29 -11.37 -0.47 1.32
CA LYS A 29 -11.70 -0.28 2.74
C LYS A 29 -10.66 -0.93 3.64
N THR A 30 -10.26 -2.18 3.32
CA THR A 30 -9.20 -2.87 4.05
C THR A 30 -7.87 -2.12 3.96
N SER A 31 -7.52 -1.56 2.80
CA SER A 31 -6.30 -0.77 2.65
C SER A 31 -6.32 0.49 3.54
N PHE A 32 -7.46 1.18 3.66
CA PHE A 32 -7.60 2.32 4.58
C PHE A 32 -7.52 1.90 6.05
N GLU A 33 -8.16 0.79 6.44
CA GLU A 33 -8.07 0.24 7.81
C GLU A 33 -6.63 -0.13 8.17
N LEU A 34 -5.92 -0.81 7.27
CA LEU A 34 -4.50 -1.15 7.45
C LEU A 34 -3.62 0.09 7.54
N ASN A 35 -3.88 1.10 6.70
CA ASN A 35 -3.15 2.36 6.75
C ASN A 35 -3.29 3.03 8.13
N GLU A 36 -4.52 3.15 8.63
CA GLU A 36 -4.78 3.76 9.94
C GLU A 36 -4.07 3.00 11.07
N GLU A 37 -4.16 1.67 11.06
CA GLU A 37 -3.49 0.83 12.06
C GLU A 37 -1.96 0.97 11.99
N MET A 38 -1.37 0.96 10.79
CA MET A 38 0.08 1.07 10.62
C MET A 38 0.60 2.47 10.97
N VAL A 39 -0.17 3.53 10.70
CA VAL A 39 0.16 4.90 11.16
C VAL A 39 0.15 4.96 12.68
N ASN A 40 -0.89 4.42 13.34
CA ASN A 40 -1.00 4.39 14.80
C ASN A 40 0.13 3.60 15.47
N LEU A 41 0.60 2.54 14.83
CA LEU A 41 1.70 1.70 15.31
C LEU A 41 3.09 2.21 14.91
N ASN A 42 3.19 3.27 14.12
CA ASN A 42 4.44 3.74 13.51
C ASN A 42 5.19 2.61 12.77
N LYS A 43 4.46 1.77 12.04
CA LYS A 43 5.01 0.64 11.31
C LYS A 43 4.97 0.89 9.80
N PRO A 44 6.05 0.53 9.08
CA PRO A 44 6.06 0.66 7.64
C PRO A 44 5.14 -0.36 6.97
N ILE A 45 4.50 0.07 5.87
CA ILE A 45 3.63 -0.77 5.07
C ILE A 45 3.86 -0.50 3.58
N CYS A 46 3.86 -1.58 2.79
CA CYS A 46 3.93 -1.56 1.34
C CYS A 46 2.56 -1.89 0.76
N PHE A 47 1.96 -0.91 0.10
CA PHE A 47 0.73 -1.09 -0.65
C PHE A 47 1.04 -1.42 -2.10
N ALA A 48 0.27 -2.32 -2.69
CA ALA A 48 0.25 -2.54 -4.13
C ALA A 48 -1.16 -2.85 -4.60
N SER A 49 -1.48 -2.40 -5.81
CA SER A 49 -2.72 -2.75 -6.48
C SER A 49 -2.52 -2.87 -7.97
N ALA A 50 -3.36 -3.68 -8.61
CA ALA A 50 -3.37 -3.88 -10.05
C ALA A 50 -4.81 -3.78 -10.58
N SER A 51 -4.96 -3.21 -11.77
CA SER A 51 -6.22 -3.10 -12.49
C SER A 51 -5.95 -3.09 -13.98
N GLU A 52 -6.67 -3.90 -14.76
CA GLU A 52 -6.44 -4.07 -16.20
C GLU A 52 -4.98 -4.43 -16.52
N PHE A 53 -4.24 -3.54 -17.17
CA PHE A 53 -2.81 -3.63 -17.48
C PHE A 53 -1.93 -2.76 -16.57
N ASN A 54 -2.52 -2.11 -15.58
CA ASN A 54 -1.83 -1.13 -14.76
C ASN A 54 -1.57 -1.67 -13.36
N GLY A 55 -0.52 -1.14 -12.74
CA GLY A 55 -0.20 -1.41 -11.36
C GLY A 55 0.36 -0.19 -10.65
N GLN A 56 0.29 -0.21 -9.34
CA GLN A 56 0.91 0.80 -8.51
C GLN A 56 1.45 0.19 -7.22
N ILE A 57 2.58 0.73 -6.76
CA ILE A 57 3.26 0.26 -5.55
C ILE A 57 3.78 1.49 -4.80
N ILE A 58 3.65 1.48 -3.47
CA ILE A 58 4.21 2.52 -2.61
C ILE A 58 4.55 1.95 -1.23
N ILE A 59 5.65 2.42 -0.62
CA ILE A 59 5.96 2.17 0.79
C ILE A 59 5.80 3.47 1.58
N PHE A 60 5.02 3.41 2.66
CA PHE A 60 4.96 4.44 3.68
C PHE A 60 5.72 3.99 4.93
N LYS A 61 6.61 4.85 5.43
CA LYS A 61 7.40 4.56 6.65
C LYS A 61 6.59 4.67 7.93
N ASN A 62 5.64 5.58 7.97
CA ASN A 62 4.80 5.90 9.14
C ASN A 62 5.60 6.22 10.43
N SER A 63 6.86 6.64 10.31
CA SER A 63 7.81 6.68 11.43
C SER A 63 7.92 8.02 12.16
N LYS A 64 7.21 9.08 11.74
CA LYS A 64 7.25 10.42 12.37
C LYS A 64 6.00 11.24 12.07
N LYS A 65 5.77 12.28 12.88
CA LYS A 65 4.83 13.37 12.55
C LYS A 65 5.22 14.00 11.21
N GLU A 66 4.23 14.33 10.36
CA GLU A 66 4.40 14.91 9.02
C GLU A 66 4.80 13.93 7.91
N HIS A 67 4.57 12.62 8.08
CA HIS A 67 4.73 11.66 6.98
C HIS A 67 3.49 11.58 6.11
N CYS A 68 3.76 11.30 4.84
CA CYS A 68 2.73 10.88 3.91
C CYS A 68 2.23 9.48 4.29
N CYS A 69 0.93 9.27 4.16
CA CYS A 69 0.29 7.96 4.33
C CYS A 69 -0.69 7.70 3.17
N TYR A 70 -1.29 6.53 3.15
CA TYR A 70 -2.22 6.14 2.10
C TYR A 70 -3.37 7.15 1.93
N SER A 71 -3.92 7.67 3.04
CA SER A 71 -5.00 8.67 3.03
C SER A 71 -4.55 10.07 2.54
N CYS A 72 -3.25 10.35 2.45
CA CYS A 72 -2.75 11.55 1.78
C CYS A 72 -2.83 11.44 0.25
N LEU A 73 -2.67 10.22 -0.26
CA LEU A 73 -2.65 9.94 -1.69
C LEU A 73 -4.05 9.64 -2.23
N PHE A 74 -4.81 8.84 -1.49
CA PHE A 74 -6.16 8.42 -1.87
C PHE A 74 -7.16 9.00 -0.89
N LYS A 75 -8.23 9.59 -1.42
CA LYS A 75 -9.31 10.10 -0.58
C LYS A 75 -10.32 8.99 -0.33
N GLU A 76 -10.75 8.89 0.91
CA GLU A 76 -11.86 8.04 1.30
C GLU A 76 -13.14 8.66 0.73
N SER A 77 -13.59 8.20 -0.44
CA SER A 77 -14.88 8.59 -1.02
C SER A 77 -15.99 7.71 -0.44
N GLY A 78 -17.18 8.24 -0.25
CA GLY A 78 -18.31 7.54 0.38
C GLY A 78 -18.75 6.23 -0.31
N ASP A 79 -18.28 5.97 -1.53
CA ASP A 79 -18.58 4.77 -2.32
C ASP A 79 -17.44 3.73 -2.26
N LEU A 80 -16.87 3.49 -1.06
CA LEU A 80 -15.81 2.48 -0.87
C LEU A 80 -16.26 1.04 -1.20
N GLU A 81 -17.57 0.80 -1.31
CA GLU A 81 -18.11 -0.52 -1.64
C GLU A 81 -18.10 -0.83 -3.14
N THR A 82 -17.92 0.16 -4.01
CA THR A 82 -17.79 -0.08 -5.45
C THR A 82 -16.36 -0.56 -5.74
N ASN A 83 -16.19 -1.88 -5.74
CA ASN A 83 -14.97 -2.55 -6.18
C ASN A 83 -14.73 -2.26 -7.67
N HIS A 84 -14.10 -1.13 -7.99
CA HIS A 84 -13.74 -0.79 -9.37
C HIS A 84 -12.88 -1.88 -10.03
N CYS A 85 -12.08 -2.61 -9.24
CA CYS A 85 -11.29 -3.74 -9.73
C CYS A 85 -12.16 -4.91 -10.22
N VAL A 86 -13.32 -5.15 -9.60
CA VAL A 86 -14.22 -6.25 -9.98
C VAL A 86 -14.93 -5.95 -11.31
N SER A 87 -15.22 -4.68 -11.59
CA SER A 87 -15.93 -4.28 -12.82
C SER A 87 -15.03 -4.22 -14.04
N LEU A 88 -13.74 -3.89 -13.88
CA LEU A 88 -12.79 -3.73 -15.00
C LEU A 88 -11.97 -4.97 -15.29
N GLY A 89 -11.87 -5.89 -14.32
CA GLY A 89 -11.00 -7.06 -14.41
C GLY A 89 -9.51 -6.71 -14.27
N VAL A 90 -8.68 -7.75 -14.26
CA VAL A 90 -7.23 -7.61 -14.19
C VAL A 90 -6.55 -8.73 -14.96
N LEU A 91 -5.47 -8.40 -15.66
CA LEU A 91 -4.68 -9.38 -16.39
C LEU A 91 -3.72 -10.10 -15.42
N GLY A 92 -3.78 -11.44 -15.36
CA GLY A 92 -2.94 -12.24 -14.46
C GLY A 92 -1.44 -11.92 -14.55
N PRO A 93 -0.83 -11.83 -15.77
CA PRO A 93 0.56 -11.40 -15.91
C PRO A 93 0.85 -9.99 -15.33
N ALA A 94 -0.08 -9.03 -15.42
CA ALA A 94 0.10 -7.70 -14.83
C ALA A 94 0.13 -7.78 -13.30
N VAL A 95 -0.75 -8.59 -12.70
CA VAL A 95 -0.72 -8.87 -11.26
C VAL A 95 0.63 -9.48 -10.85
N ALA A 96 1.12 -10.47 -11.61
CA ALA A 96 2.39 -11.14 -11.32
C ALA A 96 3.58 -10.16 -11.35
N VAL A 97 3.62 -9.24 -12.30
CA VAL A 97 4.64 -8.18 -12.40
C VAL A 97 4.57 -7.27 -11.16
N VAL A 98 3.38 -6.80 -10.81
CA VAL A 98 3.18 -5.91 -9.65
C VAL A 98 3.59 -6.62 -8.36
N ALA A 99 3.15 -7.85 -8.14
CA ALA A 99 3.47 -8.63 -6.94
C ALA A 99 4.98 -8.91 -6.82
N SER A 100 5.64 -9.27 -7.93
CA SER A 100 7.09 -9.50 -7.94
C SER A 100 7.86 -8.21 -7.64
N MET A 101 7.44 -7.08 -8.18
CA MET A 101 8.05 -5.79 -7.88
C MET A 101 7.78 -5.36 -6.44
N GLN A 102 6.57 -5.57 -5.91
CA GLN A 102 6.26 -5.30 -4.51
C GLN A 102 7.19 -6.09 -3.58
N ALA A 103 7.36 -7.38 -3.83
CA ALA A 103 8.26 -8.23 -3.05
C ALA A 103 9.71 -7.75 -3.14
N LEU A 104 10.21 -7.43 -4.35
CA LEU A 104 11.58 -6.91 -4.54
C LEU A 104 11.81 -5.59 -3.81
N ILE A 105 10.86 -4.66 -3.89
CA ILE A 105 10.92 -3.36 -3.21
C ILE A 105 10.93 -3.57 -1.69
N GLY A 106 10.08 -4.44 -1.16
CA GLY A 106 10.05 -4.78 0.26
C GLY A 106 11.34 -5.41 0.76
N MET A 107 11.92 -6.35 0.01
CA MET A 107 13.23 -6.93 0.33
C MET A 107 14.34 -5.87 0.37
N ARG A 108 14.39 -4.98 -0.63
CA ARG A 108 15.35 -3.87 -0.66
C ARG A 108 15.15 -2.92 0.52
N PHE A 109 13.90 -2.64 0.91
CA PHE A 109 13.58 -1.81 2.07
C PHE A 109 14.10 -2.44 3.36
N ILE A 110 13.84 -3.73 3.60
CA ILE A 110 14.32 -4.45 4.79
C ILE A 110 15.85 -4.49 4.83
N CYS A 111 16.51 -4.61 3.68
CA CYS A 111 17.98 -4.59 3.57
C CYS A 111 18.57 -3.17 3.66
N GLY A 112 17.79 -2.13 3.90
CA GLY A 112 18.26 -0.74 3.95
C GLY A 112 18.75 -0.19 2.61
N LYS A 113 18.35 -0.82 1.49
CA LYS A 113 18.78 -0.46 0.11
C LYS A 113 17.65 0.18 -0.71
N PHE A 114 16.59 0.63 -0.08
CA PHE A 114 15.46 1.30 -0.72
C PHE A 114 15.16 2.62 -0.03
N GLU A 115 15.54 3.72 -0.67
CA GLU A 115 15.39 5.08 -0.14
C GLU A 115 14.14 5.79 -0.69
N GLU A 116 13.52 5.21 -1.72
CA GLU A 116 12.40 5.82 -2.46
C GLU A 116 11.03 5.62 -1.78
N THR A 117 11.01 5.66 -0.44
CA THR A 117 9.75 5.64 0.31
C THR A 117 8.92 6.87 -0.01
N GLU A 118 7.59 6.77 0.15
CA GLU A 118 6.65 7.85 -0.19
C GLU A 118 6.76 8.26 -1.67
N THR A 119 7.15 7.31 -2.51
CA THR A 119 7.21 7.47 -3.96
C THR A 119 6.28 6.45 -4.59
N LEU A 120 5.25 6.95 -5.27
CA LEU A 120 4.31 6.12 -6.01
C LEU A 120 4.96 5.62 -7.29
N ILE A 121 5.15 4.33 -7.38
CA ILE A 121 5.62 3.64 -8.59
C ILE A 121 4.39 3.19 -9.36
N ARG A 122 4.20 3.73 -10.56
CA ARG A 122 3.12 3.34 -11.47
C ARG A 122 3.70 2.50 -12.61
N ILE A 123 3.05 1.39 -12.88
CA ILE A 123 3.42 0.43 -13.92
C ILE A 123 2.32 0.42 -14.96
N ASN A 124 2.67 0.63 -16.21
CA ASN A 124 1.78 0.42 -17.35
C ASN A 124 2.32 -0.75 -18.17
N SER A 125 1.74 -1.93 -17.97
CA SER A 125 2.23 -3.15 -18.60
C SER A 125 1.94 -3.20 -20.11
N SER A 126 0.92 -2.48 -20.59
CA SER A 126 0.62 -2.43 -22.03
C SER A 126 1.66 -1.62 -22.82
N LYS A 127 2.30 -0.64 -22.16
CA LYS A 127 3.34 0.21 -22.77
C LYS A 127 4.74 -0.11 -22.26
N PHE A 128 4.88 -1.05 -21.34
CA PHE A 128 6.14 -1.37 -20.64
C PHE A 128 6.79 -0.15 -20.00
N GLU A 129 5.98 0.76 -19.43
CA GLU A 129 6.44 1.99 -18.79
C GLU A 129 6.36 1.90 -17.27
N ILE A 130 7.37 2.45 -16.60
CA ILE A 130 7.39 2.64 -15.15
C ILE A 130 7.61 4.13 -14.87
N LYS A 131 6.69 4.73 -14.10
CA LYS A 131 6.78 6.13 -13.66
C LYS A 131 6.86 6.21 -12.16
N LYS A 132 7.68 7.14 -11.64
CA LYS A 132 7.85 7.40 -10.21
C LYS A 132 7.41 8.81 -9.89
N ASN A 133 6.55 8.96 -8.90
CA ASN A 133 6.03 10.24 -8.46
C ASN A 133 6.18 10.36 -6.95
N LYS A 134 6.93 11.35 -6.47
CA LYS A 134 7.01 11.63 -5.04
C LYS A 134 5.65 12.05 -4.51
N VAL A 135 5.27 11.52 -3.37
CA VAL A 135 4.03 11.87 -2.67
C VAL A 135 4.38 12.74 -1.47
N PHE A 136 3.56 13.74 -1.22
CA PHE A 136 3.76 14.70 -0.14
C PHE A 136 2.62 14.60 0.88
N PRO A 137 2.89 14.90 2.16
CA PRO A 137 1.87 14.94 3.19
C PRO A 137 0.73 15.90 2.83
N ASP A 138 -0.50 15.45 2.96
CA ASP A 138 -1.68 16.31 2.85
C ASP A 138 -1.99 16.93 4.21
N LYS A 139 -1.95 18.26 4.30
CA LYS A 139 -2.27 19.00 5.53
C LYS A 139 -3.70 18.76 6.04
N SER A 140 -4.61 18.37 5.16
CA SER A 140 -5.99 18.03 5.51
C SER A 140 -6.19 16.59 5.96
N CYS A 141 -5.15 15.75 5.86
CA CYS A 141 -5.22 14.34 6.25
C CYS A 141 -5.44 14.20 7.75
N ARG A 142 -6.51 13.51 8.13
CA ARG A 142 -6.87 13.30 9.55
C ARG A 142 -5.78 12.56 10.35
N LEU A 143 -5.03 11.68 9.70
CA LEU A 143 -3.97 10.89 10.34
C LEU A 143 -2.65 11.65 10.53
N ASN A 144 -2.49 12.81 9.89
CA ASN A 144 -1.30 13.67 10.05
C ASN A 144 -1.46 14.71 11.16
N ARG A 145 -2.59 14.73 11.86
CA ARG A 145 -2.90 15.72 12.91
C ARG A 145 -2.57 15.25 14.33
N LEU A 146 -1.92 14.10 14.45
CA LEU A 146 -1.56 13.49 15.75
C LEU A 146 -0.18 13.94 16.22
#